data_31300d2ebf23c6a36bbdd00292055abe
#
_entry.id   31300d2ebf23c6a36bbdd00292055abe
#
_cell.length_a   1.000
_cell.length_b   1.000
_cell.length_c   1.000
_cell.angle_alpha   90.00
_cell.angle_beta   90.00
_cell.angle_gamma   90.00
#
_symmetry.space_group_name_H-M   'P 1'
#
loop_
_entity.id
_entity.type
_entity.pdbx_description
1 polymer ?
#
loop_
_entity_poly.entity_id
_entity_poly.type
_entity_poly.pdbx_seq_one_letter_code
_entity_poly.pdbx_strand_id
1 'polypeptide(L)'
;MRFIFWMVSMVFSVSVFATNEADTIPAIKPKTPFFKNADTLNVKRFAAVNATSLLALYGSYHYINNAWWADSKKTFHFDGGGSRITQAFDFGRDAIYAKSLDKIGHFYGARITSDIFARGIRWSGKTEAQSLLWGGLLGTAVQGFIEIKDGYSPTWGFSVYDWMSGSLGSFYPYFQSKSKFLKALDIKYSYYRKDNYYYDFIKRESNFQDDYMNSTFWLTYNPHRFKPSSKWPKWLGISVGIGVDHTLNNYYINMPGGTSDWGKGGYEFYLAPDID
;
A
#
# COMPACT_ATOMS: atom_id res chain seq x y z
N MET A 1 5.23 -15.51 12.94
CA MET A 1 5.93 -16.46 12.06
C MET A 1 5.01 -17.50 11.41
N ARG A 2 4.15 -18.22 12.14
CA ARG A 2 3.24 -19.22 11.54
C ARG A 2 2.31 -18.68 10.47
N PHE A 3 1.79 -17.45 10.61
CA PHE A 3 0.87 -16.83 9.66
C PHE A 3 1.53 -16.47 8.32
N ILE A 4 2.75 -15.97 8.33
CA ILE A 4 3.55 -15.72 7.11
C ILE A 4 3.80 -17.03 6.36
N PHE A 5 4.05 -18.11 7.10
CA PHE A 5 4.26 -19.44 6.51
C PHE A 5 3.00 -19.96 5.81
N TRP A 6 1.80 -19.73 6.37
CA TRP A 6 0.52 -20.08 5.75
C TRP A 6 0.21 -19.26 4.49
N MET A 7 0.48 -17.96 4.51
CA MET A 7 0.34 -17.12 3.31
C MET A 7 1.23 -17.59 2.16
N VAL A 8 2.46 -18.00 2.49
CA VAL A 8 3.41 -18.55 1.52
C VAL A 8 2.95 -19.90 1.00
N SER A 9 2.44 -20.78 1.87
CA SER A 9 1.91 -22.08 1.46
C SER A 9 0.73 -21.93 0.51
N MET A 10 -0.13 -20.92 0.69
CA MET A 10 -1.24 -20.64 -0.21
C MET A 10 -0.76 -20.21 -1.61
N VAL A 11 0.31 -19.43 -1.71
CA VAL A 11 0.91 -19.01 -2.99
C VAL A 11 1.54 -20.22 -3.71
N PHE A 12 2.15 -21.15 -2.98
CA PHE A 12 2.73 -22.38 -3.54
C PHE A 12 1.67 -23.39 -4.00
N SER A 13 0.57 -23.55 -3.25
CA SER A 13 -0.43 -24.59 -3.52
C SER A 13 -1.24 -24.34 -4.80
N VAL A 14 -1.43 -23.10 -5.20
CA VAL A 14 -2.21 -22.72 -6.41
C VAL A 14 -1.37 -22.85 -7.69
N SER A 15 -0.05 -23.04 -7.59
CA SER A 15 0.85 -23.04 -8.75
C SER A 15 1.06 -24.43 -9.40
N VAL A 16 0.56 -25.51 -8.80
CA VAL A 16 0.89 -26.89 -9.21
C VAL A 16 -0.07 -27.50 -10.22
N PHE A 17 -1.14 -26.82 -10.62
CA PHE A 17 -1.96 -27.28 -11.74
C PHE A 17 -1.34 -26.88 -13.09
N ALA A 18 -0.17 -27.45 -13.40
CA ALA A 18 0.37 -27.45 -14.75
C ALA A 18 -0.20 -28.67 -15.50
N THR A 19 -0.93 -28.41 -16.55
CA THR A 19 -1.44 -29.43 -17.48
C THR A 19 -0.29 -30.23 -18.07
N ASN A 20 -0.43 -31.57 -18.08
CA ASN A 20 0.40 -32.46 -18.85
C ASN A 20 0.24 -32.17 -20.34
N GLU A 21 1.23 -31.58 -20.97
CA GLU A 21 1.36 -31.54 -22.42
C GLU A 21 2.35 -32.63 -22.86
N ALA A 22 1.96 -33.35 -23.91
CA ALA A 22 2.66 -34.49 -24.45
C ALA A 22 4.09 -34.17 -24.91
N ASP A 23 4.96 -35.17 -24.79
CA ASP A 23 6.36 -35.19 -25.19
C ASP A 23 6.57 -34.86 -26.66
N THR A 24 6.88 -33.59 -26.95
CA THR A 24 7.54 -33.18 -28.18
C THR A 24 8.97 -32.75 -27.83
N ILE A 25 9.97 -33.18 -28.61
CA ILE A 25 11.37 -32.85 -28.48
C ILE A 25 11.50 -31.33 -28.27
N PRO A 26 12.04 -30.86 -27.13
CA PRO A 26 12.04 -29.44 -26.85
C PRO A 26 13.01 -28.72 -27.80
N ALA A 27 12.48 -27.91 -28.72
CA ALA A 27 13.28 -26.92 -29.39
C ALA A 27 14.01 -26.08 -28.33
N ILE A 28 15.32 -25.89 -28.44
CA ILE A 28 16.11 -25.07 -27.53
C ILE A 28 15.56 -23.66 -27.61
N LYS A 29 14.66 -23.29 -26.70
CA LYS A 29 14.12 -21.94 -26.62
C LYS A 29 15.28 -20.99 -26.23
N PRO A 30 15.51 -19.91 -26.99
CA PRO A 30 16.54 -18.94 -26.62
C PRO A 30 16.28 -18.42 -25.21
N LYS A 31 17.37 -18.29 -24.41
CA LYS A 31 17.24 -17.78 -23.04
C LYS A 31 16.65 -16.37 -23.07
N THR A 32 15.52 -16.16 -22.46
CA THR A 32 14.92 -14.82 -22.32
C THR A 32 15.88 -13.90 -21.55
N PRO A 33 16.25 -12.73 -22.09
CA PRO A 33 17.12 -11.77 -21.38
C PRO A 33 16.57 -11.44 -20.00
N PHE A 34 17.46 -11.21 -19.03
CA PHE A 34 17.09 -10.97 -17.63
C PHE A 34 16.05 -9.86 -17.46
N PHE A 35 16.20 -8.74 -18.15
CA PHE A 35 15.30 -7.58 -18.05
C PHE A 35 14.01 -7.68 -18.84
N LYS A 36 13.81 -8.73 -19.62
CA LYS A 36 12.55 -8.98 -20.33
C LYS A 36 11.66 -9.92 -19.55
N ASN A 37 10.35 -9.71 -19.63
CA ASN A 37 9.38 -10.66 -19.12
C ASN A 37 9.54 -11.99 -19.85
N ALA A 38 9.38 -13.10 -19.14
CA ALA A 38 9.33 -14.40 -19.79
C ALA A 38 7.99 -14.56 -20.55
N ASP A 39 8.03 -15.22 -21.70
CA ASP A 39 6.83 -15.45 -22.52
C ASP A 39 5.90 -16.49 -21.91
N THR A 40 6.49 -17.45 -21.20
CA THR A 40 5.78 -18.49 -20.45
C THR A 40 6.36 -18.59 -19.04
N LEU A 41 5.65 -19.25 -18.14
CA LEU A 41 6.10 -19.37 -16.74
C LEU A 41 7.52 -19.96 -16.66
N ASN A 42 8.43 -19.16 -16.16
CA ASN A 42 9.79 -19.55 -15.83
C ASN A 42 9.87 -19.87 -14.34
N VAL A 43 9.90 -21.12 -13.99
CA VAL A 43 9.87 -21.62 -12.61
C VAL A 43 11.02 -21.05 -11.77
N LYS A 44 12.23 -20.90 -12.35
CA LYS A 44 13.38 -20.32 -11.61
C LYS A 44 13.15 -18.86 -11.26
N ARG A 45 12.62 -18.06 -12.20
CA ARG A 45 12.26 -16.65 -11.94
C ARG A 45 11.11 -16.56 -10.94
N PHE A 46 10.11 -17.42 -11.06
CA PHE A 46 8.99 -17.45 -10.14
C PHE A 46 9.46 -17.78 -8.71
N ALA A 47 10.33 -18.78 -8.55
CA ALA A 47 10.95 -19.10 -7.27
C ALA A 47 11.79 -17.95 -6.72
N ALA A 48 12.58 -17.28 -7.57
CA ALA A 48 13.37 -16.11 -7.17
C ALA A 48 12.48 -14.95 -6.69
N VAL A 49 11.38 -14.64 -7.42
CA VAL A 49 10.40 -13.61 -7.01
C VAL A 49 9.79 -13.94 -5.65
N ASN A 50 9.37 -15.19 -5.43
CA ASN A 50 8.81 -15.59 -4.16
C ASN A 50 9.85 -15.49 -3.03
N ALA A 51 11.06 -15.97 -3.23
CA ALA A 51 12.13 -15.89 -2.23
C ALA A 51 12.49 -14.43 -1.87
N THR A 52 12.65 -13.56 -2.88
CA THR A 52 12.95 -12.15 -2.64
C THR A 52 11.77 -11.42 -1.98
N SER A 53 10.53 -11.72 -2.36
CA SER A 53 9.34 -11.16 -1.72
C SER A 53 9.27 -11.55 -0.25
N LEU A 54 9.57 -12.81 0.08
CA LEU A 54 9.61 -13.27 1.47
C LEU A 54 10.69 -12.57 2.30
N LEU A 55 11.88 -12.41 1.74
CA LEU A 55 12.97 -11.69 2.41
C LEU A 55 12.60 -10.23 2.62
N ALA A 56 12.00 -9.59 1.61
CA ALA A 56 11.53 -8.21 1.71
C ALA A 56 10.44 -8.06 2.77
N LEU A 57 9.43 -8.95 2.79
CA LEU A 57 8.37 -8.94 3.81
C LEU A 57 8.92 -9.19 5.20
N TYR A 58 9.89 -10.09 5.34
CA TYR A 58 10.55 -10.36 6.62
C TYR A 58 11.33 -9.13 7.11
N GLY A 59 12.12 -8.49 6.23
CA GLY A 59 12.85 -7.27 6.57
C GLY A 59 11.91 -6.10 6.91
N SER A 60 10.86 -5.92 6.11
CA SER A 60 9.82 -4.92 6.37
C SER A 60 9.10 -5.17 7.69
N TYR A 61 8.79 -6.43 8.01
CA TYR A 61 8.20 -6.78 9.30
C TYR A 61 9.09 -6.37 10.47
N HIS A 62 10.39 -6.66 10.41
CA HIS A 62 11.31 -6.27 11.49
C HIS A 62 11.42 -4.76 11.64
N TYR A 63 11.49 -4.05 10.52
CA TYR A 63 11.53 -2.59 10.52
C TYR A 63 10.25 -1.99 11.14
N ILE A 64 9.08 -2.41 10.66
CA ILE A 64 7.79 -1.90 11.13
C ILE A 64 7.52 -2.34 12.58
N ASN A 65 7.91 -3.58 12.94
CA ASN A 65 7.72 -4.05 14.31
C ASN A 65 8.47 -3.18 15.34
N ASN A 66 9.67 -2.73 15.00
CA ASN A 66 10.43 -1.84 15.88
C ASN A 66 9.85 -0.41 15.88
N ALA A 67 9.27 0.00 14.76
CA ALA A 67 8.74 1.34 14.59
C ALA A 67 7.36 1.54 15.22
N TRP A 68 6.46 0.55 15.06
CA TRP A 68 5.05 0.69 15.44
C TRP A 68 4.60 -0.25 16.55
N TRP A 69 5.27 -1.40 16.73
CA TRP A 69 4.79 -2.47 17.60
C TRP A 69 5.83 -2.92 18.65
N ALA A 70 6.80 -2.06 18.94
CA ALA A 70 7.85 -2.36 19.93
C ALA A 70 7.30 -2.43 21.36
N ASP A 71 6.20 -1.74 21.64
CA ASP A 71 5.58 -1.67 22.95
C ASP A 71 4.94 -2.99 23.39
N SER A 72 4.61 -3.08 24.66
CA SER A 72 3.92 -4.23 25.26
C SER A 72 2.57 -4.45 24.58
N LYS A 73 2.27 -5.72 24.24
CA LYS A 73 1.02 -6.10 23.57
C LYS A 73 -0.18 -5.93 24.49
N LYS A 74 -1.30 -5.50 23.91
CA LYS A 74 -2.64 -5.52 24.51
C LYS A 74 -3.47 -6.68 23.99
N THR A 75 -4.60 -6.91 24.63
CA THR A 75 -5.67 -7.75 24.08
C THR A 75 -6.17 -7.12 22.78
N PHE A 76 -6.50 -7.96 21.79
CA PHE A 76 -7.01 -7.50 20.51
C PHE A 76 -8.21 -6.54 20.70
N HIS A 77 -8.13 -5.41 20.02
CA HIS A 77 -9.18 -4.39 20.01
C HIS A 77 -9.26 -3.71 18.64
N PHE A 78 -10.44 -3.16 18.34
CA PHE A 78 -10.64 -2.33 17.19
C PHE A 78 -10.15 -0.91 17.45
N ASP A 79 -9.86 -0.18 16.39
CA ASP A 79 -9.63 1.24 16.51
C ASP A 79 -10.85 1.89 17.17
N GLY A 80 -10.61 2.78 18.12
CA GLY A 80 -11.72 3.19 18.95
C GLY A 80 -11.76 2.53 20.34
N GLY A 81 -10.86 1.55 20.62
CA GLY A 81 -10.60 1.02 21.96
C GLY A 81 -11.55 -0.05 22.46
N GLY A 82 -12.37 -0.65 21.59
CA GLY A 82 -13.30 -1.70 21.96
C GLY A 82 -13.02 -3.05 21.32
N SER A 83 -13.56 -4.13 21.92
CA SER A 83 -13.44 -5.50 21.38
C SER A 83 -14.72 -6.00 20.70
N ARG A 84 -15.78 -5.20 20.68
CA ARG A 84 -17.04 -5.58 20.03
C ARG A 84 -17.00 -5.29 18.55
N ILE A 85 -17.48 -6.20 17.73
CA ILE A 85 -17.50 -6.06 16.25
C ILE A 85 -18.26 -4.79 15.79
N THR A 86 -19.25 -4.32 16.56
CA THR A 86 -19.95 -3.07 16.26
C THR A 86 -19.05 -1.84 16.32
N GLN A 87 -17.98 -1.88 17.10
CA GLN A 87 -17.00 -0.80 17.24
C GLN A 87 -16.00 -0.78 16.07
N ALA A 88 -15.86 -1.90 15.36
CA ALA A 88 -15.06 -1.99 14.14
C ALA A 88 -15.56 -1.06 13.02
N PHE A 89 -16.81 -0.62 13.10
CA PHE A 89 -17.47 0.22 12.10
C PHE A 89 -17.73 1.64 12.61
N ASP A 90 -17.09 2.06 13.69
CA ASP A 90 -17.15 3.45 14.18
C ASP A 90 -16.21 4.37 13.34
N PHE A 91 -16.70 4.69 12.14
CA PHE A 91 -15.96 5.59 11.25
C PHE A 91 -15.71 6.98 11.86
N GLY A 92 -16.61 7.46 12.71
CA GLY A 92 -16.47 8.79 13.30
C GLY A 92 -15.18 8.95 14.10
N ARG A 93 -14.78 7.93 14.84
CA ARG A 93 -13.53 7.92 15.61
C ARG A 93 -12.31 7.59 14.74
N ASP A 94 -12.42 6.60 13.90
CA ASP A 94 -11.37 6.15 13.00
C ASP A 94 -10.99 7.26 11.98
N ALA A 95 -11.97 8.05 11.50
CA ALA A 95 -11.75 9.17 10.59
C ALA A 95 -11.03 10.38 11.22
N ILE A 96 -10.92 10.44 12.54
CA ILE A 96 -10.26 11.57 13.22
C ILE A 96 -8.75 11.50 13.07
N TYR A 97 -8.17 10.29 13.10
CA TYR A 97 -6.73 10.11 13.00
C TYR A 97 -6.19 10.73 11.73
N ALA A 98 -5.16 11.58 11.85
CA ALA A 98 -4.53 12.33 10.75
C ALA A 98 -5.55 12.96 9.76
N LYS A 99 -6.80 13.25 10.21
CA LYS A 99 -7.90 13.73 9.37
C LYS A 99 -8.17 12.80 8.18
N SER A 100 -8.10 11.50 8.39
CA SER A 100 -8.25 10.44 7.38
C SER A 100 -7.15 10.40 6.31
N LEU A 101 -6.05 11.16 6.42
CA LEU A 101 -4.92 11.02 5.50
C LEU A 101 -4.23 9.67 5.60
N ASP A 102 -4.29 9.02 6.75
CA ASP A 102 -3.84 7.65 6.96
C ASP A 102 -4.53 6.66 6.02
N LYS A 103 -5.85 6.83 5.78
CA LYS A 103 -6.59 6.01 4.80
C LYS A 103 -6.00 6.14 3.39
N ILE A 104 -5.63 7.38 3.01
CA ILE A 104 -4.95 7.62 1.73
C ILE A 104 -3.54 7.02 1.76
N GLY A 105 -2.86 7.09 2.91
CA GLY A 105 -1.57 6.43 3.13
C GLY A 105 -1.64 4.91 2.95
N HIS A 106 -2.64 4.24 3.56
CA HIS A 106 -2.89 2.81 3.39
C HIS A 106 -3.18 2.45 1.93
N PHE A 107 -4.03 3.24 1.25
CA PHE A 107 -4.28 3.08 -0.18
C PHE A 107 -3.00 3.16 -1.00
N TYR A 108 -2.21 4.21 -0.80
CA TYR A 108 -1.00 4.48 -1.58
C TYR A 108 0.08 3.42 -1.34
N GLY A 109 0.36 3.10 -0.07
CA GLY A 109 1.35 2.08 0.29
C GLY A 109 0.98 0.69 -0.24
N ALA A 110 -0.30 0.34 -0.13
CA ALA A 110 -0.82 -0.93 -0.65
C ALA A 110 -0.76 -1.01 -2.18
N ARG A 111 -1.05 0.11 -2.89
CA ARG A 111 -0.90 0.20 -4.35
C ARG A 111 0.54 -0.08 -4.79
N ILE A 112 1.52 0.55 -4.13
CA ILE A 112 2.94 0.34 -4.46
C ILE A 112 3.34 -1.12 -4.18
N THR A 113 2.96 -1.65 -3.03
CA THR A 113 3.24 -3.04 -2.65
C THR A 113 2.68 -4.02 -3.68
N SER A 114 1.43 -3.82 -4.07
CA SER A 114 0.75 -4.62 -5.11
C SER A 114 1.46 -4.53 -6.46
N ASP A 115 1.85 -3.33 -6.89
CA ASP A 115 2.54 -3.13 -8.18
C ASP A 115 3.92 -3.81 -8.21
N ILE A 116 4.67 -3.75 -7.11
CA ILE A 116 5.95 -4.45 -6.96
C ILE A 116 5.76 -5.97 -7.11
N PHE A 117 4.80 -6.55 -6.39
CA PHE A 117 4.48 -7.98 -6.53
C PHE A 117 4.04 -8.34 -7.95
N ALA A 118 3.14 -7.55 -8.53
CA ALA A 118 2.64 -7.78 -9.88
C ALA A 118 3.77 -7.75 -10.92
N ARG A 119 4.70 -6.81 -10.84
CA ARG A 119 5.88 -6.74 -11.74
C ARG A 119 6.77 -7.95 -11.60
N GLY A 120 7.04 -8.41 -10.38
CA GLY A 120 7.81 -9.63 -10.15
C GLY A 120 7.13 -10.85 -10.77
N ILE A 121 5.83 -11.03 -10.53
CA ILE A 121 5.03 -12.13 -11.08
C ILE A 121 4.99 -12.05 -12.61
N ARG A 122 4.86 -10.85 -13.19
CA ARG A 122 4.88 -10.63 -14.65
C ARG A 122 6.24 -10.98 -15.24
N TRP A 123 7.32 -10.60 -14.58
CA TRP A 123 8.69 -10.96 -14.99
C TRP A 123 8.90 -12.47 -15.04
N SER A 124 8.23 -13.23 -14.19
CA SER A 124 8.30 -14.70 -14.18
C SER A 124 7.53 -15.37 -15.31
N GLY A 125 6.74 -14.62 -16.11
CA GLY A 125 6.03 -15.12 -17.30
C GLY A 125 4.54 -15.37 -17.10
N LYS A 126 3.94 -14.91 -16.01
CA LYS A 126 2.47 -14.85 -15.89
C LYS A 126 1.91 -13.74 -16.80
N THR A 127 0.64 -13.85 -17.16
CA THR A 127 -0.03 -12.78 -17.93
C THR A 127 -0.17 -11.50 -17.10
N GLU A 128 -0.34 -10.36 -17.76
CA GLU A 128 -0.56 -9.08 -17.06
C GLU A 128 -1.75 -9.16 -16.10
N ALA A 129 -2.90 -9.66 -16.58
CA ALA A 129 -4.10 -9.77 -15.77
C ALA A 129 -3.89 -10.67 -14.54
N GLN A 130 -3.24 -11.82 -14.71
CA GLN A 130 -2.91 -12.70 -13.58
C GLN A 130 -1.96 -12.02 -12.60
N SER A 131 -0.95 -11.33 -13.12
CA SER A 131 0.06 -10.66 -12.27
C SER A 131 -0.55 -9.55 -11.44
N LEU A 132 -1.40 -8.73 -12.03
CA LEU A 132 -2.11 -7.65 -11.32
C LEU A 132 -3.11 -8.19 -10.30
N LEU A 133 -3.82 -9.27 -10.62
CA LEU A 133 -4.74 -9.92 -9.68
C LEU A 133 -3.97 -10.48 -8.46
N TRP A 134 -2.90 -11.23 -8.69
CA TRP A 134 -2.08 -11.76 -7.60
C TRP A 134 -1.39 -10.68 -6.79
N GLY A 135 -0.90 -9.62 -7.45
CA GLY A 135 -0.38 -8.44 -6.77
C GLY A 135 -1.41 -7.82 -5.83
N GLY A 136 -2.66 -7.64 -6.30
CA GLY A 136 -3.77 -7.14 -5.50
C GLY A 136 -4.08 -8.02 -4.29
N LEU A 137 -4.17 -9.33 -4.47
CA LEU A 137 -4.40 -10.28 -3.39
C LEU A 137 -3.28 -10.25 -2.33
N LEU A 138 -2.01 -10.24 -2.77
CA LEU A 138 -0.86 -10.18 -1.87
C LEU A 138 -0.80 -8.84 -1.12
N GLY A 139 -1.05 -7.73 -1.81
CA GLY A 139 -1.10 -6.42 -1.17
C GLY A 139 -2.20 -6.32 -0.12
N THR A 140 -3.41 -6.80 -0.43
CA THR A 140 -4.53 -6.89 0.54
C THR A 140 -4.18 -7.75 1.75
N ALA A 141 -3.49 -8.86 1.53
CA ALA A 141 -3.06 -9.73 2.62
C ALA A 141 -2.01 -9.07 3.53
N VAL A 142 -1.08 -8.29 2.94
CA VAL A 142 -0.10 -7.50 3.70
C VAL A 142 -0.82 -6.44 4.55
N GLN A 143 -1.81 -5.72 3.99
CA GLN A 143 -2.61 -4.76 4.75
C GLN A 143 -3.37 -5.43 5.89
N GLY A 144 -4.04 -6.55 5.64
CA GLY A 144 -4.73 -7.30 6.70
C GLY A 144 -3.78 -7.76 7.81
N PHE A 145 -2.53 -8.10 7.48
CA PHE A 145 -1.52 -8.42 8.48
C PHE A 145 -1.13 -7.21 9.33
N ILE A 146 -0.98 -6.03 8.73
CA ILE A 146 -0.69 -4.78 9.44
C ILE A 146 -1.82 -4.50 10.42
N GLU A 147 -3.06 -4.49 9.96
CA GLU A 147 -4.24 -4.21 10.80
C GLU A 147 -4.39 -5.21 11.95
N ILE A 148 -4.14 -6.51 11.71
CA ILE A 148 -4.15 -7.50 12.78
C ILE A 148 -3.09 -7.18 13.84
N LYS A 149 -1.92 -6.70 13.44
CA LYS A 149 -0.86 -6.30 14.37
C LYS A 149 -1.25 -5.05 15.14
N ASP A 150 -1.86 -4.09 14.47
CA ASP A 150 -2.38 -2.87 15.09
C ASP A 150 -3.46 -3.18 16.11
N GLY A 151 -4.30 -4.17 15.85
CA GLY A 151 -5.27 -4.69 16.81
C GLY A 151 -4.68 -5.20 18.13
N TYR A 152 -3.39 -5.56 18.16
CA TYR A 152 -2.68 -5.97 19.39
C TYR A 152 -1.74 -4.88 19.91
N SER A 153 -1.64 -3.73 19.26
CA SER A 153 -0.81 -2.63 19.70
C SER A 153 -1.46 -1.85 20.85
N PRO A 154 -0.70 -1.34 21.81
CA PRO A 154 -1.24 -0.45 22.83
C PRO A 154 -1.64 0.92 22.29
N THR A 155 -1.07 1.32 21.16
CA THR A 155 -1.22 2.66 20.57
C THR A 155 -2.29 2.68 19.47
N TRP A 156 -2.32 1.61 18.67
CA TRP A 156 -3.22 1.46 17.51
C TRP A 156 -4.38 0.52 17.82
N GLY A 157 -5.25 0.31 16.89
CA GLY A 157 -6.31 -0.70 16.91
C GLY A 157 -6.52 -1.25 15.51
N PHE A 158 -7.23 -2.36 15.37
CA PHE A 158 -7.63 -2.86 14.06
C PHE A 158 -8.63 -1.92 13.42
N SER A 159 -8.28 -1.30 12.29
CA SER A 159 -9.18 -0.47 11.51
C SER A 159 -9.72 -1.22 10.29
N VAL A 160 -11.03 -1.38 10.22
CA VAL A 160 -11.71 -1.92 9.04
C VAL A 160 -11.54 -0.98 7.85
N TYR A 161 -11.55 0.33 8.09
CA TYR A 161 -11.47 1.33 7.04
C TYR A 161 -10.06 1.43 6.44
N ASP A 162 -9.00 1.25 7.25
CA ASP A 162 -7.63 1.18 6.76
C ASP A 162 -7.41 -0.07 5.93
N TRP A 163 -7.92 -1.22 6.40
CA TRP A 163 -7.87 -2.45 5.62
C TRP A 163 -8.65 -2.34 4.31
N MET A 164 -9.84 -1.72 4.32
CA MET A 164 -10.64 -1.48 3.10
C MET A 164 -9.90 -0.53 2.15
N SER A 165 -9.38 0.57 2.65
CA SER A 165 -8.62 1.54 1.85
C SER A 165 -7.38 0.90 1.24
N GLY A 166 -6.60 0.16 2.03
CA GLY A 166 -5.44 -0.59 1.55
C GLY A 166 -5.81 -1.67 0.53
N SER A 167 -6.94 -2.37 0.73
CA SER A 167 -7.44 -3.35 -0.23
C SER A 167 -7.79 -2.70 -1.57
N LEU A 168 -8.49 -1.58 -1.55
CA LEU A 168 -8.81 -0.80 -2.75
C LEU A 168 -7.53 -0.33 -3.46
N GLY A 169 -6.54 0.15 -2.70
CA GLY A 169 -5.22 0.51 -3.22
C GLY A 169 -4.51 -0.66 -3.87
N SER A 170 -4.54 -1.83 -3.23
CA SER A 170 -3.92 -3.05 -3.74
C SER A 170 -4.51 -3.50 -5.08
N PHE A 171 -5.81 -3.35 -5.28
CA PHE A 171 -6.47 -3.69 -6.54
C PHE A 171 -6.50 -2.54 -7.55
N TYR A 172 -6.05 -1.35 -7.18
CA TYR A 172 -6.08 -0.19 -8.07
C TYR A 172 -5.34 -0.44 -9.40
N PRO A 173 -4.12 -1.03 -9.45
CA PRO A 173 -3.45 -1.34 -10.72
C PRO A 173 -4.25 -2.31 -11.60
N TYR A 174 -4.96 -3.26 -11.00
CA TYR A 174 -5.85 -4.15 -11.74
C TYR A 174 -7.02 -3.38 -12.36
N PHE A 175 -7.69 -2.51 -11.61
CA PHE A 175 -8.78 -1.68 -12.12
C PHE A 175 -8.30 -0.68 -13.18
N GLN A 176 -7.11 -0.08 -12.98
CA GLN A 176 -6.46 0.76 -14.00
C GLN A 176 -6.28 -0.02 -15.31
N SER A 177 -5.89 -1.29 -15.27
CA SER A 177 -5.70 -2.10 -16.48
C SER A 177 -7.00 -2.29 -17.28
N LYS A 178 -8.17 -2.18 -16.62
CA LYS A 178 -9.50 -2.40 -17.21
C LYS A 178 -10.21 -1.12 -17.63
N SER A 179 -9.84 0.04 -17.10
CA SER A 179 -10.54 1.31 -17.31
C SER A 179 -9.64 2.36 -17.95
N LYS A 180 -10.07 2.90 -19.09
CA LYS A 180 -9.37 4.01 -19.76
C LYS A 180 -9.31 5.27 -18.87
N PHE A 181 -10.37 5.51 -18.11
CA PHE A 181 -10.42 6.65 -17.19
C PHE A 181 -9.41 6.47 -16.06
N LEU A 182 -9.39 5.31 -15.39
CA LEU A 182 -8.45 5.06 -14.32
C LEU A 182 -6.99 5.02 -14.79
N LYS A 183 -6.72 4.63 -16.05
CA LYS A 183 -5.38 4.74 -16.65
C LYS A 183 -4.88 6.18 -16.76
N ALA A 184 -5.80 7.14 -16.87
CA ALA A 184 -5.46 8.56 -16.91
C ALA A 184 -5.27 9.17 -15.51
N LEU A 185 -5.70 8.47 -14.46
CA LEU A 185 -5.52 8.89 -13.07
C LEU A 185 -4.32 8.19 -12.44
N ASP A 186 -3.52 8.93 -11.71
CA ASP A 186 -2.45 8.38 -10.89
C ASP A 186 -2.50 8.97 -9.47
N ILE A 187 -2.06 8.21 -8.49
CA ILE A 187 -1.96 8.65 -7.12
C ILE A 187 -0.49 8.69 -6.77
N LYS A 188 -0.03 9.86 -6.39
CA LYS A 188 1.37 10.14 -6.07
C LYS A 188 1.50 10.62 -4.63
N TYR A 189 2.70 10.60 -4.13
CA TYR A 189 3.05 11.04 -2.79
C TYR A 189 4.27 11.93 -2.87
N SER A 190 4.26 13.00 -2.10
CA SER A 190 5.45 13.81 -1.86
C SER A 190 5.63 14.06 -0.37
N TYR A 191 6.88 14.11 0.02
CA TYR A 191 7.28 14.43 1.38
C TYR A 191 8.18 15.65 1.34
N TYR A 192 7.80 16.69 2.06
CA TYR A 192 8.60 17.89 2.21
C TYR A 192 8.51 18.37 3.67
N ARG A 193 9.64 18.42 4.34
CA ARG A 193 9.71 18.79 5.75
C ARG A 193 9.47 20.30 5.91
N LYS A 194 8.22 20.68 6.03
CA LYS A 194 7.76 22.05 6.29
C LYS A 194 7.63 22.37 7.77
N ASP A 195 7.53 21.33 8.61
CA ASP A 195 7.36 21.44 10.05
C ASP A 195 8.26 20.42 10.75
N ASN A 196 8.92 20.85 11.83
CA ASN A 196 9.82 19.99 12.61
C ASN A 196 9.13 19.34 13.81
N TYR A 197 7.90 19.69 14.11
CA TYR A 197 7.20 19.29 15.31
C TYR A 197 7.19 17.77 15.50
N TYR A 198 6.90 17.01 14.44
CA TYR A 198 6.90 15.56 14.48
C TYR A 198 8.24 15.02 14.97
N TYR A 199 9.35 15.58 14.54
CA TYR A 199 10.70 15.16 14.91
C TYR A 199 11.12 15.63 16.30
N ASP A 200 10.68 16.81 16.69
CA ASP A 200 11.15 17.44 17.93
C ASP A 200 10.37 16.94 19.14
N PHE A 201 9.09 16.62 19.01
CA PHE A 201 8.17 16.37 20.12
C PHE A 201 7.59 14.95 20.18
N ILE A 202 7.25 14.35 18.98
CA ILE A 202 6.61 13.03 18.99
C ILE A 202 7.61 11.92 18.97
N LYS A 203 8.73 12.24 18.40
CA LYS A 203 9.59 11.34 17.92
C LYS A 203 10.79 10.99 18.73
N ARG A 204 10.83 9.83 19.16
CA ARG A 204 12.10 9.19 19.47
C ARG A 204 12.58 8.30 18.33
N GLU A 205 11.67 7.83 17.52
CA GLU A 205 11.92 6.89 16.42
C GLU A 205 10.98 7.15 15.24
N SER A 206 11.02 8.40 14.72
CA SER A 206 10.10 8.82 13.67
C SER A 206 10.27 8.04 12.39
N ASN A 207 9.16 7.59 11.87
CA ASN A 207 9.03 7.12 10.52
C ASN A 207 8.40 8.23 9.69
N PHE A 208 9.03 8.58 8.58
CA PHE A 208 8.44 9.52 7.63
C PHE A 208 7.05 9.08 7.14
N GLN A 209 6.70 7.81 7.32
CA GLN A 209 5.42 7.21 6.97
C GLN A 209 4.26 7.73 7.82
N ASP A 210 4.53 8.14 9.08
CA ASP A 210 3.51 8.64 10.00
C ASP A 210 3.52 10.16 10.11
N ASP A 211 4.42 10.81 9.38
CA ASP A 211 4.56 12.26 9.37
C ASP A 211 3.60 12.90 8.36
N TYR A 212 2.31 12.87 8.69
CA TYR A 212 1.26 13.39 7.83
C TYR A 212 1.32 14.92 7.66
N MET A 213 1.92 15.66 8.61
CA MET A 213 2.09 17.12 8.49
C MET A 213 3.04 17.51 7.35
N ASN A 214 4.01 16.67 7.07
CA ASN A 214 4.99 16.88 6.01
C ASN A 214 4.69 16.09 4.73
N SER A 215 3.56 15.39 4.73
CA SER A 215 3.10 14.54 3.63
C SER A 215 2.03 15.22 2.79
N THR A 216 2.08 15.02 1.49
CA THR A 216 1.04 15.44 0.56
C THR A 216 0.73 14.30 -0.39
N PHE A 217 -0.55 13.95 -0.51
CA PHE A 217 -1.04 12.98 -1.47
C PHE A 217 -1.63 13.69 -2.67
N TRP A 218 -1.34 13.20 -3.87
CA TRP A 218 -1.70 13.83 -5.12
C TRP A 218 -2.56 12.92 -5.96
N LEU A 219 -3.66 13.45 -6.48
CA LEU A 219 -4.41 12.84 -7.56
C LEU A 219 -4.04 13.55 -8.86
N THR A 220 -3.36 12.84 -9.74
CA THR A 220 -2.91 13.35 -11.03
C THR A 220 -3.82 12.86 -12.15
N TYR A 221 -4.24 13.76 -13.01
CA TYR A 221 -4.96 13.44 -14.24
C TYR A 221 -4.11 13.80 -15.46
N ASN A 222 -3.88 12.82 -16.36
CA ASN A 222 -3.21 13.04 -17.62
C ASN A 222 -4.22 12.93 -18.78
N PRO A 223 -4.64 14.06 -19.40
CA PRO A 223 -5.62 14.07 -20.48
C PRO A 223 -5.20 13.27 -21.71
N HIS A 224 -3.90 13.20 -22.00
CA HIS A 224 -3.41 12.41 -23.15
C HIS A 224 -3.60 10.92 -22.93
N ARG A 225 -3.40 10.41 -21.72
CA ARG A 225 -3.64 8.98 -21.40
C ARG A 225 -5.12 8.61 -21.55
N PHE A 226 -6.04 9.56 -21.25
CA PHE A 226 -7.48 9.35 -21.44
C PHE A 226 -7.86 9.39 -22.90
N LYS A 227 -7.38 10.41 -23.64
CA LYS A 227 -7.64 10.61 -25.07
C LYS A 227 -6.32 10.81 -25.83
N PRO A 228 -5.70 9.72 -26.35
CA PRO A 228 -4.41 9.79 -27.06
C PRO A 228 -4.40 10.69 -28.29
N SER A 229 -5.57 10.96 -28.92
CA SER A 229 -5.72 11.89 -30.04
C SER A 229 -5.80 13.36 -29.62
N SER A 230 -5.75 13.67 -28.32
CA SER A 230 -5.75 15.05 -27.84
C SER A 230 -4.45 15.75 -28.21
N LYS A 231 -4.51 17.10 -28.37
CA LYS A 231 -3.34 17.95 -28.55
C LYS A 231 -2.57 18.18 -27.22
N TRP A 232 -3.03 17.61 -26.12
CA TRP A 232 -2.41 17.75 -24.82
C TRP A 232 -1.01 17.07 -24.83
N PRO A 233 0.04 17.69 -24.27
CA PRO A 233 1.36 17.07 -24.20
C PRO A 233 1.32 15.75 -23.43
N LYS A 234 2.00 14.72 -23.96
CA LYS A 234 2.02 13.37 -23.34
C LYS A 234 2.58 13.37 -21.92
N TRP A 235 3.55 14.22 -21.70
CA TRP A 235 4.32 14.34 -20.46
C TRP A 235 3.67 15.25 -19.42
N LEU A 236 2.55 15.94 -19.75
CA LEU A 236 1.93 16.92 -18.85
C LEU A 236 0.65 16.34 -18.25
N GLY A 237 0.56 16.37 -16.95
CA GLY A 237 -0.64 16.11 -16.15
C GLY A 237 -1.03 17.32 -15.31
N ILE A 238 -2.16 17.23 -14.65
CA ILE A 238 -2.65 18.17 -13.65
C ILE A 238 -2.86 17.40 -12.37
N SER A 239 -2.29 17.90 -11.27
CA SER A 239 -2.37 17.25 -9.96
C SER A 239 -3.10 18.14 -8.96
N VAL A 240 -4.02 17.53 -8.22
CA VAL A 240 -4.61 18.12 -7.03
C VAL A 240 -4.02 17.40 -5.83
N GLY A 241 -3.45 18.17 -4.89
CA GLY A 241 -2.83 17.64 -3.68
C GLY A 241 -3.67 17.92 -2.45
N ILE A 242 -3.62 17.00 -1.48
CA ILE A 242 -4.18 17.14 -0.16
C ILE A 242 -3.12 16.84 0.90
N GLY A 243 -3.02 17.73 1.87
CA GLY A 243 -2.17 17.60 3.06
C GLY A 243 -2.89 18.14 4.28
N VAL A 244 -2.19 18.22 5.39
CA VAL A 244 -2.68 18.83 6.64
C VAL A 244 -1.67 19.85 7.16
N ASP A 245 -2.18 20.86 7.83
CA ASP A 245 -1.36 21.93 8.40
C ASP A 245 -0.78 21.56 9.77
N HIS A 246 0.05 22.43 10.29
CA HIS A 246 0.72 22.30 11.58
C HIS A 246 -0.23 22.26 12.79
N THR A 247 -1.50 22.64 12.64
CA THR A 247 -2.48 22.59 13.74
C THR A 247 -2.87 21.14 14.08
N LEU A 248 -2.47 20.17 13.24
CA LEU A 248 -2.48 18.76 13.60
C LEU A 248 -1.54 18.45 14.78
N ASN A 249 -0.64 19.37 15.15
CA ASN A 249 0.26 19.24 16.30
C ASN A 249 -0.47 18.91 17.59
N ASN A 250 -1.62 19.52 17.83
CA ASN A 250 -2.41 19.24 19.03
C ASN A 250 -2.90 17.80 19.10
N TYR A 251 -3.04 17.16 17.96
CA TYR A 251 -3.35 15.77 17.84
C TYR A 251 -2.26 14.87 18.45
N TYR A 252 -1.02 15.13 18.11
CA TYR A 252 0.09 14.31 18.58
C TYR A 252 0.47 14.56 20.05
N ILE A 253 0.31 15.77 20.57
CA ILE A 253 0.56 16.07 21.99
C ILE A 253 -0.37 15.26 22.89
N ASN A 254 -1.59 15.02 22.46
CA ASN A 254 -2.64 14.39 23.25
C ASN A 254 -2.81 12.88 22.99
N MET A 255 -1.92 12.25 22.27
CA MET A 255 -1.89 10.79 22.13
C MET A 255 -1.14 10.14 23.30
N PRO A 256 -1.51 8.94 23.70
CA PRO A 256 -2.80 8.33 23.89
C PRO A 256 -3.40 8.73 25.24
N GLY A 257 -4.52 9.34 25.25
CA GLY A 257 -5.27 9.73 26.44
C GLY A 257 -5.70 11.18 26.50
N GLY A 258 -5.19 12.04 25.65
CA GLY A 258 -5.65 13.41 25.47
C GLY A 258 -6.87 13.44 24.55
N THR A 259 -7.92 14.11 24.96
CA THR A 259 -9.24 13.94 24.35
C THR A 259 -9.79 15.15 23.63
N SER A 260 -9.19 16.35 23.76
CA SER A 260 -9.92 17.56 23.42
C SER A 260 -9.66 18.11 22.02
N ASP A 261 -8.55 17.77 21.39
CA ASP A 261 -8.11 18.48 20.20
C ASP A 261 -8.00 17.61 18.93
N TRP A 262 -8.54 16.42 18.98
CA TRP A 262 -8.59 15.52 17.83
C TRP A 262 -9.35 16.18 16.65
N GLY A 263 -8.72 16.18 15.48
CA GLY A 263 -9.35 16.65 14.26
C GLY A 263 -9.47 18.18 14.11
N LYS A 264 -8.86 18.98 14.98
CA LYS A 264 -8.87 20.45 14.86
C LYS A 264 -7.95 21.00 13.77
N GLY A 265 -6.98 20.21 13.28
CA GLY A 265 -6.12 20.61 12.18
C GLY A 265 -6.89 20.96 10.91
N GLY A 266 -6.32 21.79 10.05
CA GLY A 266 -6.86 22.16 8.75
C GLY A 266 -6.33 21.25 7.62
N TYR A 267 -7.12 21.14 6.54
CA TYR A 267 -6.62 20.57 5.29
C TYR A 267 -5.90 21.65 4.49
N GLU A 268 -4.84 21.23 3.82
CA GLU A 268 -4.16 22.00 2.80
C GLU A 268 -4.47 21.40 1.43
N PHE A 269 -4.82 22.26 0.47
CA PHE A 269 -5.09 21.86 -0.90
C PHE A 269 -4.09 22.50 -1.85
N TYR A 270 -3.60 21.73 -2.77
CA TYR A 270 -2.59 22.14 -3.73
C TYR A 270 -3.05 21.86 -5.15
N LEU A 271 -2.62 22.70 -6.09
CA LEU A 271 -2.76 22.49 -7.52
C LEU A 271 -1.38 22.63 -8.17
N ALA A 272 -0.97 21.64 -8.95
CA ALA A 272 0.33 21.66 -9.60
C ALA A 272 0.27 21.04 -11.00
N PRO A 273 1.13 21.50 -11.93
CA PRO A 273 1.44 20.70 -13.11
C PRO A 273 2.18 19.46 -12.69
N ASP A 274 1.96 18.37 -13.40
CA ASP A 274 2.64 17.10 -13.19
C ASP A 274 3.43 16.73 -14.44
N ILE A 275 4.69 16.40 -14.27
CA ILE A 275 5.59 16.04 -15.37
C ILE A 275 5.87 14.54 -15.26
N ASP A 276 5.49 13.81 -16.31
CA ASP A 276 5.61 12.35 -16.42
C ASP A 276 6.88 11.94 -17.18
#